data_9bb038d9ba7a2c022f9e72da06574f26
#
_entry.id   9bb038d9ba7a2c022f9e72da06574f26
#
_cell.length_a   1.000
_cell.length_b   1.000
_cell.length_c   1.000
_cell.angle_alpha   90.00
_cell.angle_beta   90.00
_cell.angle_gamma   90.00
#
_symmetry.space_group_name_H-M   'P 1'
#
loop_
_entity.id
_entity.type
_entity.pdbx_description
1 polymer ?
#
loop_
_entity_poly.entity_id
_entity_poly.type
_entity_poly.pdbx_seq_one_letter_code
_entity_poly.pdbx_strand_id
1 'polypeptide(L)'
;MRRPGKERPMKIYKVTDPEFAAYGRVVEGVDFGPLVDKMQETPLPDGVAYEPSVDILEALPVMNEISGKVYGEMPVQIGYCNGHNELLNAVEYHRDSEINVAATDAILILGKQQDITADFTYDTSLMKAFLVPKGTAVEVYATTLHYAPCGVDGDGFKVSVILPRGTNFPLKADHKGGEDSLITAVNKWLIGHAEGGFTGSEHIGLIGKNLNINE
;
A
#
# COMPACT_ATOMS: atom_id res chain seq x y z
N MET A 1 -22.18 -30.72 18.74
CA MET A 1 -22.09 -29.43 18.03
C MET A 1 -21.00 -28.60 18.69
N ARG A 2 -19.87 -28.41 18.03
CA ARG A 2 -18.82 -27.46 18.49
C ARG A 2 -19.36 -26.05 18.25
N ARG A 3 -19.37 -25.18 19.28
CA ARG A 3 -19.65 -23.76 19.10
C ARG A 3 -18.63 -23.19 18.12
N PRO A 4 -19.01 -22.38 17.12
CA PRO A 4 -18.03 -21.67 16.30
C PRO A 4 -17.15 -20.88 17.25
N GLY A 5 -15.84 -21.12 17.19
CA GLY A 5 -14.86 -20.40 17.99
C GLY A 5 -14.97 -18.92 17.68
N LYS A 6 -14.94 -18.06 18.69
CA LYS A 6 -14.73 -16.62 18.49
C LYS A 6 -13.46 -16.49 17.63
N GLU A 7 -13.61 -15.96 16.42
CA GLU A 7 -12.47 -15.63 15.58
C GLU A 7 -11.58 -14.67 16.37
N ARG A 8 -10.29 -14.92 16.33
CA ARG A 8 -9.32 -14.04 17.01
C ARG A 8 -9.19 -12.78 16.17
N PRO A 9 -9.14 -11.60 16.80
CA PRO A 9 -8.89 -10.36 16.09
C PRO A 9 -7.58 -10.46 15.29
N MET A 10 -7.52 -9.76 14.15
CA MET A 10 -6.34 -9.72 13.30
C MET A 10 -5.12 -9.25 14.11
N LYS A 11 -4.05 -10.06 14.12
CA LYS A 11 -2.83 -9.66 14.80
C LYS A 11 -2.12 -8.55 14.04
N ILE A 12 -1.94 -7.40 14.67
CA ILE A 12 -1.18 -6.28 14.14
C ILE A 12 0.25 -6.36 14.68
N TYR A 13 1.22 -6.51 13.78
CA TYR A 13 2.65 -6.48 14.08
C TYR A 13 3.17 -5.05 13.99
N LYS A 14 4.38 -4.80 14.49
CA LYS A 14 5.11 -3.55 14.25
C LYS A 14 6.03 -3.72 13.05
N VAL A 15 6.32 -2.65 12.33
CA VAL A 15 7.32 -2.68 11.24
C VAL A 15 8.75 -2.92 11.75
N THR A 16 8.97 -2.88 13.07
CA THR A 16 10.22 -3.26 13.75
C THR A 16 10.27 -4.73 14.16
N ASP A 17 9.16 -5.47 14.03
CA ASP A 17 9.12 -6.90 14.35
C ASP A 17 9.81 -7.72 13.24
N PRO A 18 10.43 -8.87 13.57
CA PRO A 18 11.13 -9.71 12.59
C PRO A 18 10.23 -10.17 11.42
N GLU A 19 8.93 -10.27 11.65
CA GLU A 19 7.95 -10.66 10.65
C GLU A 19 7.89 -9.70 9.46
N PHE A 20 8.22 -8.42 9.66
CA PHE A 20 8.20 -7.41 8.60
C PHE A 20 9.30 -7.60 7.56
N ALA A 21 10.44 -8.18 7.93
CA ALA A 21 11.59 -8.37 7.04
C ALA A 21 11.28 -9.16 5.74
N ALA A 22 10.22 -9.95 5.72
CA ALA A 22 9.77 -10.68 4.53
C ALA A 22 8.95 -9.80 3.56
N TYR A 23 8.53 -8.60 3.98
CA TYR A 23 7.65 -7.71 3.23
C TYR A 23 8.31 -6.37 2.90
N GLY A 24 9.27 -5.95 3.73
CA GLY A 24 9.89 -4.65 3.60
C GLY A 24 10.95 -4.40 4.67
N ARG A 25 11.34 -3.15 4.78
CA ARG A 25 12.26 -2.66 5.81
C ARG A 25 11.94 -1.22 6.20
N VAL A 26 12.34 -0.79 7.37
CA VAL A 26 12.35 0.63 7.73
C VAL A 26 13.45 1.34 6.94
N VAL A 27 13.14 2.50 6.37
CA VAL A 27 14.10 3.33 5.63
C VAL A 27 14.83 4.23 6.61
N GLU A 28 16.15 4.13 6.61
CA GLU A 28 17.05 4.90 7.46
C GLU A 28 17.93 5.85 6.63
N GLY A 29 18.51 6.86 7.26
CA GLY A 29 19.51 7.75 6.64
C GLY A 29 18.92 8.83 5.72
N VAL A 30 17.60 9.05 5.76
CA VAL A 30 16.87 10.14 5.10
C VAL A 30 16.00 10.84 6.15
N ASP A 31 16.00 12.17 6.16
CA ASP A 31 15.10 12.95 7.03
C ASP A 31 13.76 13.17 6.35
N PHE A 32 12.75 12.42 6.75
CA PHE A 32 11.39 12.55 6.25
C PHE A 32 10.55 13.59 7.02
N GLY A 33 11.07 14.22 8.07
CA GLY A 33 10.35 15.23 8.87
C GLY A 33 9.67 16.31 8.03
N PRO A 34 10.38 17.00 7.11
CA PRO A 34 9.77 18.00 6.24
C PRO A 34 8.64 17.46 5.37
N LEU A 35 8.71 16.20 4.91
CA LEU A 35 7.64 15.56 4.14
C LEU A 35 6.43 15.25 5.02
N VAL A 36 6.65 14.72 6.23
CA VAL A 36 5.59 14.44 7.22
C VAL A 36 4.83 15.73 7.58
N ASP A 37 5.55 16.83 7.76
CA ASP A 37 4.94 18.14 8.05
C ASP A 37 4.14 18.66 6.85
N LYS A 38 4.69 18.59 5.63
CA LYS A 38 4.01 19.03 4.41
C LYS A 38 2.77 18.19 4.11
N MET A 39 2.78 16.91 4.43
CA MET A 39 1.62 16.02 4.29
C MET A 39 0.41 16.48 5.12
N GLN A 40 0.60 17.29 6.17
CA GLN A 40 -0.54 17.83 6.94
C GLN A 40 -1.41 18.77 6.10
N GLU A 41 -0.85 19.41 5.07
CA GLU A 41 -1.58 20.31 4.16
C GLU A 41 -2.40 19.55 3.11
N THR A 42 -2.18 18.23 2.94
CA THR A 42 -2.94 17.41 1.99
C THR A 42 -4.34 17.07 2.54
N PRO A 43 -5.35 16.84 1.68
CA PRO A 43 -6.71 16.55 2.13
C PRO A 43 -6.81 15.23 2.91
N LEU A 44 -7.82 15.11 3.76
CA LEU A 44 -8.21 13.88 4.44
C LEU A 44 -9.72 13.64 4.15
N PRO A 45 -10.07 12.94 3.07
CA PRO A 45 -11.47 12.67 2.71
C PRO A 45 -12.09 11.56 3.57
N ASP A 46 -13.44 11.46 3.57
CA ASP A 46 -14.18 10.38 4.24
C ASP A 46 -13.92 8.99 3.60
N GLY A 47 -13.63 8.94 2.31
CA GLY A 47 -13.18 7.74 1.62
C GLY A 47 -11.66 7.73 1.48
N VAL A 48 -11.14 7.02 0.47
CA VAL A 48 -9.71 6.99 0.14
C VAL A 48 -9.44 7.81 -1.12
N ALA A 49 -8.49 8.73 -1.06
CA ALA A 49 -7.95 9.45 -2.20
C ALA A 49 -6.48 9.11 -2.42
N TYR A 50 -6.13 8.86 -3.68
CA TYR A 50 -4.76 8.61 -4.11
C TYR A 50 -4.36 9.62 -5.20
N GLU A 51 -3.22 10.29 -4.98
CA GLU A 51 -2.60 11.18 -5.96
C GLU A 51 -1.16 10.73 -6.20
N PRO A 52 -0.81 10.28 -7.41
CA PRO A 52 0.50 9.65 -7.68
C PRO A 52 1.68 10.63 -7.65
N SER A 53 1.44 11.90 -7.88
CA SER A 53 2.47 12.94 -7.99
C SER A 53 1.89 14.29 -7.56
N VAL A 54 2.51 14.93 -6.59
CA VAL A 54 2.02 16.17 -5.98
C VAL A 54 3.14 17.21 -5.90
N ASP A 55 3.00 18.31 -6.64
CA ASP A 55 4.04 19.33 -6.83
C ASP A 55 4.60 19.87 -5.50
N ILE A 56 3.73 20.13 -4.50
CA ILE A 56 4.18 20.68 -3.20
C ILE A 56 5.01 19.68 -2.38
N LEU A 57 4.84 18.38 -2.61
CA LEU A 57 5.63 17.33 -1.97
C LEU A 57 6.94 17.11 -2.74
N GLU A 58 6.89 17.12 -4.06
CA GLU A 58 8.06 16.94 -4.93
C GLU A 58 9.02 18.14 -4.90
N ALA A 59 8.54 19.33 -4.54
CA ALA A 59 9.38 20.53 -4.36
C ALA A 59 10.28 20.47 -3.11
N LEU A 60 10.09 19.51 -2.21
CA LEU A 60 10.89 19.37 -1.00
C LEU A 60 12.29 18.82 -1.31
N PRO A 61 13.35 19.30 -0.62
CA PRO A 61 14.73 18.81 -0.83
C PRO A 61 14.88 17.30 -0.64
N VAL A 62 14.05 16.68 0.22
CA VAL A 62 14.04 15.22 0.46
C VAL A 62 13.83 14.41 -0.81
N MET A 63 13.17 14.97 -1.83
CA MET A 63 12.99 14.34 -3.15
C MET A 63 14.33 13.86 -3.73
N ASN A 64 15.36 14.70 -3.69
CA ASN A 64 16.69 14.36 -4.21
C ASN A 64 17.39 13.30 -3.36
N GLU A 65 17.19 13.34 -2.03
CA GLU A 65 17.74 12.32 -1.13
C GLU A 65 17.11 10.95 -1.37
N ILE A 66 15.79 10.91 -1.54
CA ILE A 66 15.07 9.67 -1.84
C ILE A 66 15.54 9.10 -3.18
N SER A 67 15.55 9.91 -4.25
CA SER A 67 16.05 9.49 -5.56
C SER A 67 17.46 8.94 -5.47
N GLY A 68 18.40 9.68 -4.85
CA GLY A 68 19.79 9.28 -4.78
C GLY A 68 20.09 8.10 -3.87
N LYS A 69 19.59 8.16 -2.62
CA LYS A 69 19.95 7.18 -1.58
C LYS A 69 19.07 5.94 -1.56
N VAL A 70 17.77 6.07 -1.89
CA VAL A 70 16.81 4.97 -1.77
C VAL A 70 16.60 4.28 -3.11
N TYR A 71 16.49 5.05 -4.19
CA TYR A 71 16.24 4.53 -5.54
C TYR A 71 17.47 4.53 -6.47
N GLY A 72 18.67 4.78 -5.93
CA GLY A 72 19.91 4.66 -6.72
C GLY A 72 19.94 5.57 -7.95
N GLU A 73 19.50 6.82 -7.80
CA GLU A 73 19.43 7.87 -8.83
C GLU A 73 18.29 7.70 -9.86
N MET A 74 17.38 6.73 -9.67
CA MET A 74 16.19 6.64 -10.51
C MET A 74 15.28 7.85 -10.29
N PRO A 75 14.65 8.38 -11.35
CA PRO A 75 13.61 9.40 -11.21
C PRO A 75 12.41 8.85 -10.44
N VAL A 76 12.03 9.55 -9.37
CA VAL A 76 10.88 9.19 -8.55
C VAL A 76 9.79 10.26 -8.62
N GLN A 77 8.64 9.94 -8.07
CA GLN A 77 7.53 10.85 -7.80
C GLN A 77 7.10 10.71 -6.35
N ILE A 78 6.52 11.78 -5.79
CA ILE A 78 5.98 11.79 -4.45
C ILE A 78 4.51 12.16 -4.51
N GLY A 79 3.68 11.21 -4.13
CA GLY A 79 2.24 11.36 -4.00
C GLY A 79 1.76 11.04 -2.59
N TYR A 80 0.48 10.76 -2.48
CA TYR A 80 -0.12 10.31 -1.23
C TYR A 80 -1.29 9.35 -1.43
N CYS A 81 -1.55 8.55 -0.41
CA CYS A 81 -2.80 7.84 -0.18
C CYS A 81 -3.33 8.28 1.17
N ASN A 82 -4.46 8.99 1.18
CA ASN A 82 -5.07 9.55 2.39
C ASN A 82 -6.54 9.17 2.47
N GLY A 83 -7.07 9.04 3.67
CA GLY A 83 -8.49 8.81 3.84
C GLY A 83 -8.86 8.01 5.08
N HIS A 84 -10.03 7.37 5.00
CA HIS A 84 -10.56 6.46 6.01
C HIS A 84 -10.77 5.10 5.37
N ASN A 85 -10.15 4.08 5.93
CA ASN A 85 -10.26 2.68 5.50
C ASN A 85 -9.93 1.76 6.68
N GLU A 86 -10.63 0.64 6.77
CA GLU A 86 -10.43 -0.39 7.79
C GLU A 86 -10.33 -1.80 7.17
N LEU A 87 -10.51 -1.89 5.85
CA LEU A 87 -10.63 -3.14 5.11
C LEU A 87 -9.48 -3.35 4.14
N LEU A 88 -9.18 -4.63 3.86
CA LEU A 88 -8.21 -5.03 2.84
C LEU A 88 -8.63 -4.56 1.44
N ASN A 89 -9.84 -4.84 1.01
CA ASN A 89 -10.49 -4.52 -0.26
C ASN A 89 -9.80 -5.08 -1.51
N ALA A 90 -8.50 -4.95 -1.64
CA ALA A 90 -7.69 -5.41 -2.77
C ALA A 90 -6.25 -5.65 -2.35
N VAL A 91 -5.48 -6.16 -3.28
CA VAL A 91 -4.02 -6.11 -3.28
C VAL A 91 -3.52 -5.63 -4.63
N GLU A 92 -2.41 -4.93 -4.62
CA GLU A 92 -1.67 -4.51 -5.81
C GLU A 92 -0.19 -4.80 -5.64
N TYR A 93 0.54 -4.80 -6.75
CA TYR A 93 1.99 -4.86 -6.78
C TYR A 93 2.54 -4.08 -7.96
N HIS A 94 3.80 -3.69 -7.82
CA HIS A 94 4.59 -2.98 -8.82
C HIS A 94 5.84 -3.80 -9.18
N ARG A 95 6.53 -3.46 -10.25
CA ARG A 95 7.83 -4.07 -10.57
C ARG A 95 8.98 -3.46 -9.76
N ASP A 96 8.70 -2.44 -8.96
CA ASP A 96 9.63 -1.72 -8.09
C ASP A 96 9.13 -1.69 -6.66
N SER A 97 10.04 -1.50 -5.70
CA SER A 97 9.66 -1.23 -4.31
C SER A 97 8.94 0.11 -4.20
N GLU A 98 7.99 0.19 -3.26
CA GLU A 98 7.28 1.40 -2.89
C GLU A 98 7.76 1.90 -1.53
N ILE A 99 7.96 3.22 -1.39
CA ILE A 99 8.22 3.83 -0.09
C ILE A 99 6.93 4.46 0.44
N ASN A 100 6.53 4.06 1.64
CA ASN A 100 5.43 4.64 2.38
C ASN A 100 5.97 5.44 3.57
N VAL A 101 5.62 6.73 3.64
CA VAL A 101 5.98 7.61 4.76
C VAL A 101 4.72 7.97 5.52
N ALA A 102 4.60 7.47 6.74
CA ALA A 102 3.42 7.67 7.58
C ALA A 102 3.40 9.09 8.16
N ALA A 103 2.49 9.94 7.71
CA ALA A 103 2.26 11.28 8.27
C ALA A 103 1.26 11.27 9.43
N THR A 104 0.53 10.18 9.60
CA THR A 104 -0.23 9.75 10.79
C THR A 104 0.13 8.30 11.06
N ASP A 105 -0.28 7.73 12.19
CA ASP A 105 -0.24 6.28 12.35
C ASP A 105 -1.09 5.61 11.27
N ALA A 106 -0.61 4.51 10.70
CA ALA A 106 -1.30 3.77 9.65
C ALA A 106 -1.02 2.27 9.78
N ILE A 107 -1.93 1.43 9.28
CA ILE A 107 -1.76 -0.01 9.23
C ILE A 107 -1.70 -0.43 7.76
N LEU A 108 -0.67 -1.19 7.39
CA LEU A 108 -0.54 -1.84 6.10
C LEU A 108 -0.91 -3.31 6.22
N ILE A 109 -1.84 -3.80 5.38
CA ILE A 109 -2.16 -5.21 5.24
C ILE A 109 -1.36 -5.74 4.05
N LEU A 110 -0.40 -6.64 4.31
CA LEU A 110 0.61 -7.06 3.35
C LEU A 110 0.55 -8.56 3.06
N GLY A 111 0.81 -8.92 1.81
CA GLY A 111 0.94 -10.30 1.34
C GLY A 111 2.20 -10.52 0.53
N LYS A 112 2.39 -11.72 0.02
CA LYS A 112 3.55 -12.07 -0.82
C LYS A 112 3.08 -12.41 -2.24
N GLN A 113 3.67 -11.80 -3.25
CA GLN A 113 3.38 -12.08 -4.64
C GLN A 113 3.58 -13.56 -4.99
N GLN A 114 4.52 -14.22 -4.32
CA GLN A 114 4.84 -15.65 -4.53
C GLN A 114 3.70 -16.60 -4.15
N ASP A 115 2.74 -16.13 -3.34
CA ASP A 115 1.58 -16.91 -2.89
C ASP A 115 0.36 -16.73 -3.84
N ILE A 116 0.47 -15.89 -4.89
CA ILE A 116 -0.56 -15.78 -5.94
C ILE A 116 -0.57 -17.10 -6.73
N THR A 117 -1.75 -17.68 -6.91
CA THR A 117 -1.93 -18.91 -7.68
C THR A 117 -1.80 -18.68 -9.19
N ALA A 118 -1.71 -19.76 -9.97
CA ALA A 118 -1.66 -19.69 -11.44
C ALA A 118 -2.93 -19.06 -12.05
N ASP A 119 -4.06 -19.08 -11.33
CA ASP A 119 -5.33 -18.48 -11.74
C ASP A 119 -5.51 -17.06 -11.22
N PHE A 120 -4.42 -16.44 -10.72
CA PHE A 120 -4.41 -15.08 -10.15
C PHE A 120 -5.36 -14.92 -8.96
N THR A 121 -5.51 -15.96 -8.14
CA THR A 121 -6.20 -15.88 -6.86
C THR A 121 -5.22 -15.79 -5.70
N TYR A 122 -5.67 -15.23 -4.57
CA TYR A 122 -4.87 -15.11 -3.36
C TYR A 122 -5.75 -15.35 -2.11
N ASP A 123 -5.30 -16.23 -1.21
CA ASP A 123 -6.00 -16.49 0.05
C ASP A 123 -5.72 -15.37 1.07
N THR A 124 -6.74 -14.61 1.45
CA THR A 124 -6.62 -13.49 2.37
C THR A 124 -6.13 -13.88 3.76
N SER A 125 -6.29 -15.15 4.16
CA SER A 125 -5.77 -15.66 5.44
C SER A 125 -4.24 -15.65 5.55
N LEU A 126 -3.52 -15.50 4.42
CA LEU A 126 -2.06 -15.40 4.36
C LEU A 126 -1.55 -13.98 4.62
N MET A 127 -2.45 -12.99 4.63
CA MET A 127 -2.08 -11.58 4.84
C MET A 127 -1.66 -11.34 6.30
N LYS A 128 -0.80 -10.33 6.48
CA LYS A 128 -0.40 -9.83 7.80
C LYS A 128 -0.55 -8.32 7.86
N ALA A 129 -0.98 -7.81 9.01
CA ALA A 129 -1.10 -6.38 9.27
C ALA A 129 0.10 -5.85 10.04
N PHE A 130 0.58 -4.66 9.65
CA PHE A 130 1.74 -3.99 10.25
C PHE A 130 1.43 -2.54 10.56
N LEU A 131 1.61 -2.14 11.82
CA LEU A 131 1.54 -0.75 12.25
C LEU A 131 2.81 0.00 11.79
N VAL A 132 2.60 1.07 11.05
CA VAL A 132 3.61 2.06 10.68
C VAL A 132 3.36 3.32 11.50
N PRO A 133 4.14 3.62 12.54
CA PRO A 133 3.95 4.80 13.35
C PRO A 133 4.21 6.10 12.56
N LYS A 134 3.52 7.18 12.93
CA LYS A 134 3.77 8.52 12.40
C LYS A 134 5.27 8.85 12.42
N GLY A 135 5.77 9.42 11.31
CA GLY A 135 7.17 9.77 11.13
C GLY A 135 8.05 8.63 10.64
N THR A 136 7.51 7.41 10.53
CA THR A 136 8.26 6.24 10.03
C THR A 136 8.10 6.13 8.52
N ALA A 137 9.22 5.89 7.82
CA ALA A 137 9.24 5.51 6.42
C ALA A 137 9.57 4.03 6.27
N VAL A 138 8.83 3.32 5.45
CA VAL A 138 9.07 1.92 5.14
C VAL A 138 9.21 1.70 3.64
N GLU A 139 10.14 0.85 3.24
CA GLU A 139 10.19 0.28 1.91
C GLU A 139 9.35 -1.01 1.91
N VAL A 140 8.31 -1.03 1.09
CA VAL A 140 7.53 -2.22 0.75
C VAL A 140 8.15 -2.83 -0.49
N TYR A 141 8.67 -4.05 -0.41
CA TYR A 141 9.41 -4.68 -1.52
C TYR A 141 8.52 -4.90 -2.75
N ALA A 142 9.12 -4.89 -3.95
CA ALA A 142 8.43 -5.13 -5.22
C ALA A 142 7.57 -6.41 -5.23
N THR A 143 7.99 -7.44 -4.47
CA THR A 143 7.28 -8.71 -4.33
C THR A 143 6.24 -8.73 -3.20
N THR A 144 5.94 -7.58 -2.61
CA THR A 144 4.97 -7.46 -1.53
C THR A 144 3.65 -6.92 -2.05
N LEU A 145 2.60 -7.69 -1.84
CA LEU A 145 1.23 -7.27 -2.10
C LEU A 145 0.80 -6.28 -1.03
N HIS A 146 0.21 -5.17 -1.44
CA HIS A 146 -0.27 -4.10 -0.58
C HIS A 146 -1.47 -3.41 -1.25
N TYR A 147 -2.16 -2.56 -0.52
CA TYR A 147 -3.20 -1.68 -1.06
C TYR A 147 -3.34 -0.45 -0.15
N ALA A 148 -4.49 0.26 -0.25
CA ALA A 148 -4.75 1.43 0.59
C ALA A 148 -4.51 1.11 2.07
N PRO A 149 -3.77 1.97 2.80
CA PRO A 149 -3.58 1.82 4.23
C PRO A 149 -4.91 1.83 5.01
N CYS A 150 -4.90 1.32 6.23
CA CYS A 150 -5.99 1.45 7.18
C CYS A 150 -5.62 2.48 8.25
N GLY A 151 -6.65 3.20 8.77
CA GLY A 151 -6.51 4.08 9.91
C GLY A 151 -6.37 3.32 11.23
N VAL A 152 -5.92 3.99 12.27
CA VAL A 152 -5.80 3.43 13.63
C VAL A 152 -6.93 3.98 14.50
N ASP A 153 -7.58 3.12 15.28
CA ASP A 153 -8.66 3.48 16.23
C ASP A 153 -9.82 4.28 15.61
N GLY A 154 -10.10 4.06 14.31
CA GLY A 154 -11.18 4.75 13.59
C GLY A 154 -10.79 6.14 13.07
N ASP A 155 -9.56 6.58 13.31
CA ASP A 155 -9.02 7.80 12.71
C ASP A 155 -8.67 7.58 11.24
N GLY A 156 -8.64 8.68 10.47
CA GLY A 156 -8.13 8.66 9.12
C GLY A 156 -6.62 8.50 9.07
N PHE A 157 -6.10 8.15 7.91
CA PHE A 157 -4.67 8.03 7.67
C PHE A 157 -4.19 9.02 6.60
N LYS A 158 -2.93 9.48 6.74
CA LYS A 158 -2.19 10.20 5.72
C LYS A 158 -0.85 9.49 5.51
N VAL A 159 -0.63 8.97 4.32
CA VAL A 159 0.60 8.28 3.95
C VAL A 159 1.12 8.84 2.64
N SER A 160 2.36 9.35 2.65
CA SER A 160 3.04 9.72 1.41
C SER A 160 3.52 8.46 0.71
N VAL A 161 3.26 8.36 -0.59
CA VAL A 161 3.61 7.23 -1.46
C VAL A 161 4.66 7.68 -2.46
N ILE A 162 5.80 6.96 -2.52
CA ILE A 162 6.91 7.29 -3.38
C ILE A 162 7.24 6.08 -4.25
N LEU A 163 7.27 6.30 -5.54
CA LEU A 163 7.47 5.28 -6.58
C LEU A 163 8.32 5.84 -7.72
N PRO A 164 8.90 4.98 -8.56
CA PRO A 164 9.49 5.42 -9.82
C PRO A 164 8.52 6.23 -10.66
N ARG A 165 9.00 7.30 -11.26
CA ARG A 165 8.19 8.27 -12.01
C ARG A 165 7.38 7.59 -13.12
N GLY A 166 6.09 7.89 -13.17
CA GLY A 166 5.12 7.34 -14.13
C GLY A 166 4.31 6.17 -13.59
N THR A 167 4.69 5.57 -12.45
CA THR A 167 3.89 4.52 -11.81
C THR A 167 2.50 5.07 -11.42
N ASN A 168 1.47 4.25 -11.59
CA ASN A 168 0.07 4.60 -11.30
C ASN A 168 -0.53 5.70 -12.23
N PHE A 169 0.15 6.07 -13.30
CA PHE A 169 -0.42 6.97 -14.31
C PHE A 169 -1.40 6.20 -15.21
N PRO A 170 -2.29 6.92 -15.92
CA PRO A 170 -3.25 6.30 -16.83
C PRO A 170 -2.57 5.45 -17.92
N LEU A 171 -3.17 4.30 -18.19
CA LEU A 171 -2.73 3.43 -19.29
C LEU A 171 -2.89 4.10 -20.66
N LYS A 172 -2.02 3.72 -21.60
CA LYS A 172 -2.05 4.18 -23.00
C LYS A 172 -2.49 3.08 -23.98
N ALA A 173 -2.62 1.85 -23.49
CA ALA A 173 -2.98 0.69 -24.29
C ALA A 173 -3.97 -0.22 -23.51
N ASP A 174 -4.69 -1.05 -24.24
CA ASP A 174 -5.51 -2.12 -23.66
C ASP A 174 -4.62 -3.29 -23.25
N HIS A 175 -4.91 -3.86 -22.07
CA HIS A 175 -4.23 -5.01 -21.50
C HIS A 175 -5.20 -6.19 -21.38
N LYS A 176 -4.80 -7.38 -21.87
CA LYS A 176 -5.71 -8.55 -21.92
C LYS A 176 -4.94 -9.85 -21.85
N GLY A 177 -5.50 -10.78 -21.08
CA GLY A 177 -5.03 -12.17 -20.98
C GLY A 177 -3.86 -12.38 -20.04
N GLY A 178 -3.89 -13.47 -19.28
CA GLY A 178 -2.88 -13.79 -18.29
C GLY A 178 -2.68 -12.67 -17.26
N GLU A 179 -1.46 -12.51 -16.79
CA GLU A 179 -1.09 -11.45 -15.82
C GLU A 179 -1.38 -10.05 -16.38
N ASP A 180 -1.34 -9.86 -17.70
CA ASP A 180 -1.61 -8.56 -18.34
C ASP A 180 -3.04 -8.04 -18.02
N SER A 181 -3.99 -8.95 -17.82
CA SER A 181 -5.38 -8.59 -17.44
C SER A 181 -5.52 -8.01 -16.02
N LEU A 182 -4.50 -8.09 -15.19
CA LEU A 182 -4.49 -7.48 -13.85
C LEU A 182 -4.06 -6.01 -13.87
N ILE A 183 -3.51 -5.52 -15.00
CA ILE A 183 -2.98 -4.16 -15.11
C ILE A 183 -4.14 -3.15 -15.07
N THR A 184 -4.14 -2.27 -14.08
CA THR A 184 -5.13 -1.21 -13.90
C THR A 184 -4.56 0.20 -14.09
N ALA A 185 -3.24 0.34 -14.00
CA ALA A 185 -2.50 1.57 -14.27
C ALA A 185 -1.07 1.22 -14.67
N VAL A 186 -0.28 2.20 -15.12
CA VAL A 186 1.12 1.99 -15.46
C VAL A 186 1.87 1.38 -14.28
N ASN A 187 2.56 0.23 -14.48
CA ASN A 187 3.33 -0.47 -13.46
C ASN A 187 2.48 -0.92 -12.24
N LYS A 188 1.18 -1.19 -12.44
CA LYS A 188 0.25 -1.56 -11.38
C LYS A 188 -0.61 -2.75 -11.78
N TRP A 189 -0.46 -3.86 -11.08
CA TRP A 189 -1.28 -5.07 -11.16
C TRP A 189 -2.16 -5.16 -9.91
N LEU A 190 -3.45 -5.40 -10.08
CA LEU A 190 -4.43 -5.39 -8.99
C LEU A 190 -5.26 -6.66 -8.97
N ILE A 191 -5.51 -7.19 -7.77
CA ILE A 191 -6.45 -8.27 -7.50
C ILE A 191 -7.43 -7.77 -6.44
N GLY A 192 -8.71 -7.66 -6.81
CA GLY A 192 -9.78 -7.17 -5.95
C GLY A 192 -10.44 -8.25 -5.11
N HIS A 193 -11.06 -7.84 -4.00
CA HIS A 193 -12.02 -8.64 -3.24
C HIS A 193 -13.44 -8.38 -3.75
N ALA A 194 -14.30 -9.41 -3.73
CA ALA A 194 -15.70 -9.28 -4.19
C ALA A 194 -16.50 -8.21 -3.42
N GLU A 195 -16.14 -7.94 -2.17
CA GLU A 195 -16.72 -6.90 -1.30
C GLU A 195 -15.94 -5.58 -1.33
N GLY A 196 -14.90 -5.46 -2.16
CA GLY A 196 -14.01 -4.29 -2.23
C GLY A 196 -14.60 -3.07 -2.95
N GLY A 197 -15.86 -3.18 -3.44
CA GLY A 197 -16.56 -2.07 -4.09
C GLY A 197 -16.15 -1.82 -5.55
N PHE A 198 -15.42 -2.74 -6.17
CA PHE A 198 -15.02 -2.64 -7.58
C PHE A 198 -16.23 -2.85 -8.51
N THR A 199 -16.36 -1.96 -9.50
CA THR A 199 -17.49 -1.99 -10.46
C THR A 199 -17.02 -2.00 -11.92
N GLY A 200 -15.71 -2.03 -12.13
CA GLY A 200 -15.07 -1.99 -13.45
C GLY A 200 -14.60 -3.37 -13.92
N SER A 201 -13.47 -3.37 -14.60
CA SER A 201 -12.84 -4.57 -15.18
C SER A 201 -11.77 -5.18 -14.28
N GLU A 202 -11.71 -4.76 -13.02
CA GLU A 202 -10.72 -5.28 -12.08
C GLU A 202 -10.91 -6.78 -11.87
N HIS A 203 -9.81 -7.51 -11.83
CA HIS A 203 -9.82 -8.94 -11.57
C HIS A 203 -10.20 -9.22 -10.11
N ILE A 204 -11.29 -9.94 -9.89
CA ILE A 204 -11.73 -10.36 -8.55
C ILE A 204 -11.13 -11.73 -8.26
N GLY A 205 -10.09 -11.75 -7.43
CA GLY A 205 -9.31 -12.96 -7.15
C GLY A 205 -8.92 -13.14 -5.68
N LEU A 206 -9.26 -12.20 -4.78
CA LEU A 206 -9.06 -12.40 -3.35
C LEU A 206 -10.11 -13.38 -2.80
N ILE A 207 -9.64 -14.48 -2.22
CA ILE A 207 -10.46 -15.56 -1.68
C ILE A 207 -10.37 -15.53 -0.14
N GLY A 208 -11.52 -15.61 0.52
CA GLY A 208 -11.61 -15.57 1.98
C GLY A 208 -12.39 -14.35 2.46
N LYS A 209 -12.02 -13.81 3.61
CA LYS A 209 -12.64 -12.61 4.17
C LYS A 209 -12.05 -11.35 3.56
N ASN A 210 -12.87 -10.33 3.40
CA ASN A 210 -12.36 -8.97 3.29
C ASN A 210 -11.88 -8.54 4.69
N LEU A 211 -10.59 -8.72 4.95
CA LEU A 211 -10.02 -8.57 6.30
C LEU A 211 -10.30 -7.17 6.84
N ASN A 212 -10.80 -7.11 8.07
CA ASN A 212 -11.00 -5.86 8.82
C ASN A 212 -9.99 -5.81 9.97
N ILE A 213 -9.27 -4.71 10.10
CA ILE A 213 -8.25 -4.54 11.16
C ILE A 213 -8.84 -4.49 12.58
N ASN A 214 -10.14 -4.30 12.72
CA ASN A 214 -10.87 -4.20 13.99
C ASN A 214 -11.54 -5.54 14.42
N GLU A 215 -11.40 -6.61 13.60
CA GLU A 215 -12.02 -7.92 13.85
C GLU A 215 -11.02 -9.01 14.24
#